data_9bcf482c2c1caec6b81044edfd03e857
#
_entry.id   9bcf482c2c1caec6b81044edfd03e857
#
_cell.length_a   1.000
_cell.length_b   1.000
_cell.length_c   1.000
_cell.angle_alpha   90.00
_cell.angle_beta   90.00
_cell.angle_gamma   90.00
#
_symmetry.space_group_name_H-M   'P 1'
#
loop_
_entity.id
_entity.type
_entity.pdbx_description
1 polymer ?
#
loop_
_entity_poly.entity_id
_entity_poly.type
_entity_poly.pdbx_seq_one_letter_code
_entity_poly.pdbx_strand_id
1 'polypeptide(L)'
;MKRRGLAPLSAEILKLDEEKRREQTKLQEMLAKRNGFAKAIGEAKRTGADTSAIMAESKQLNDEIAKLEGALAGRGALEEMLETIPNLPAADVPEGTDEHGNVEVRVVGEKPKMDFTPKAHDELGVNLGLMDFDAAAKLSGARFVVLKGALAKMERALANFMLDIHTNEFGYTEHYVPLLVRDNAVYGTGQLPKFKEDLFRTENGYWLIPTSEVPLANLVGESIVDVESLPMRLTAYSQCFRSEAGAAGKDTRGMVRNHQFSKVELISITSADKSEEEHERMTKAAEEVLKRLGLHYRVMLLCTGDMGFCSQKTYDIEVWLPAQNTFREISSCSNCGAFQARRMKARSKAKGAKETEFVHTLNGSGLAIGRTMVAILENYQQADGSIVVPEALRGDMGGTRSIPMTNNG
;
A
#
# COMPACT_ATOMS: atom_id res chain seq x y z
N MET A 1 -15.73 -3.36 14.42
CA MET A 1 -16.53 -3.33 13.16
C MET A 1 -17.47 -2.14 13.10
N LYS A 2 -18.28 -1.85 14.13
CA LYS A 2 -19.20 -0.67 14.13
C LYS A 2 -18.48 0.65 13.78
N ARG A 3 -17.31 0.91 14.38
CA ARG A 3 -16.49 2.11 14.08
C ARG A 3 -16.01 2.19 12.63
N ARG A 4 -16.04 1.09 11.87
CA ARG A 4 -15.71 1.02 10.41
C ARG A 4 -16.96 1.02 9.52
N GLY A 5 -18.12 1.41 10.07
CA GLY A 5 -19.40 1.45 9.35
C GLY A 5 -19.98 0.07 8.98
N LEU A 6 -19.43 -1.03 9.51
CA LEU A 6 -19.89 -2.38 9.21
C LEU A 6 -20.98 -2.83 10.18
N ALA A 7 -21.99 -3.49 9.63
CA ALA A 7 -22.97 -4.24 10.43
C ALA A 7 -22.29 -5.33 11.27
N PRO A 8 -22.90 -5.80 12.36
CA PRO A 8 -22.38 -6.94 13.10
C PRO A 8 -22.31 -8.19 12.24
N LEU A 9 -21.10 -8.74 12.07
CA LEU A 9 -20.83 -9.93 11.24
C LEU A 9 -20.64 -11.21 12.06
N SER A 10 -20.66 -11.09 13.40
CA SER A 10 -20.31 -12.20 14.30
C SER A 10 -21.20 -13.43 14.13
N ALA A 11 -22.51 -13.26 13.93
CA ALA A 11 -23.42 -14.40 13.76
C ALA A 11 -23.12 -15.17 12.46
N GLU A 12 -22.84 -14.47 11.37
CA GLU A 12 -22.53 -15.08 10.07
C GLU A 12 -21.16 -15.76 10.10
N ILE A 13 -20.15 -15.10 10.70
CA ILE A 13 -18.82 -15.67 10.88
C ILE A 13 -18.89 -16.96 11.72
N LEU A 14 -19.61 -16.94 12.83
CA LEU A 14 -19.75 -18.12 13.70
C LEU A 14 -20.46 -19.27 12.96
N LYS A 15 -21.49 -18.98 12.18
CA LYS A 15 -22.17 -19.98 11.36
C LYS A 15 -21.23 -20.64 10.36
N LEU A 16 -20.45 -19.84 9.62
CA LEU A 16 -19.45 -20.35 8.65
C LEU A 16 -18.33 -21.15 9.35
N ASP A 17 -17.88 -20.70 10.51
CA ASP A 17 -16.88 -21.42 11.33
C ASP A 17 -17.42 -22.78 11.81
N GLU A 18 -18.67 -22.84 12.27
CA GLU A 18 -19.32 -24.09 12.68
C GLU A 18 -19.46 -25.06 11.50
N GLU A 19 -19.84 -24.56 10.33
CA GLU A 19 -19.94 -25.37 9.11
C GLU A 19 -18.57 -25.96 8.74
N LYS A 20 -17.52 -25.14 8.73
CA LYS A 20 -16.14 -25.57 8.46
C LYS A 20 -15.63 -26.59 9.47
N ARG A 21 -15.85 -26.36 10.76
CA ARG A 21 -15.46 -27.32 11.81
C ARG A 21 -16.18 -28.66 11.67
N ARG A 22 -17.45 -28.65 11.29
CA ARG A 22 -18.24 -29.86 11.04
C ARG A 22 -17.65 -30.67 9.88
N GLU A 23 -17.29 -30.00 8.78
CA GLU A 23 -16.62 -30.64 7.65
C GLU A 23 -15.23 -31.19 8.01
N GLN A 24 -14.45 -30.46 8.80
CA GLN A 24 -13.15 -30.93 9.31
C GLN A 24 -13.30 -32.16 10.21
N THR A 25 -14.29 -32.16 11.11
CA THR A 25 -14.56 -33.31 11.97
C THR A 25 -14.95 -34.54 11.14
N LYS A 26 -15.84 -34.36 10.15
CA LYS A 26 -16.23 -35.42 9.22
C LYS A 26 -15.00 -36.00 8.49
N LEU A 27 -14.09 -35.14 8.01
CA LEU A 27 -12.86 -35.59 7.36
C LEU A 27 -11.98 -36.42 8.31
N GLN A 28 -11.83 -36.00 9.58
CA GLN A 28 -11.06 -36.78 10.59
C GLN A 28 -11.68 -38.14 10.85
N GLU A 29 -13.00 -38.23 10.95
CA GLU A 29 -13.71 -39.51 11.13
C GLU A 29 -13.51 -40.41 9.91
N MET A 30 -13.58 -39.89 8.69
CA MET A 30 -13.35 -40.64 7.47
C MET A 30 -11.90 -41.14 7.35
N LEU A 31 -10.92 -40.30 7.74
CA LEU A 31 -9.51 -40.69 7.80
C LEU A 31 -9.26 -41.81 8.84
N ALA A 32 -9.90 -41.75 10.00
CA ALA A 32 -9.84 -42.79 11.00
C ALA A 32 -10.46 -44.12 10.50
N LYS A 33 -11.60 -44.05 9.80
CA LYS A 33 -12.24 -45.21 9.17
C LYS A 33 -11.35 -45.85 8.09
N ARG A 34 -10.71 -44.99 7.24
CA ARG A 34 -9.72 -45.46 6.24
C ARG A 34 -8.58 -46.23 6.87
N ASN A 35 -8.03 -45.74 7.98
CA ASN A 35 -6.97 -46.45 8.71
C ASN A 35 -7.47 -47.78 9.29
N GLY A 36 -8.74 -47.86 9.72
CA GLY A 36 -9.39 -49.09 10.12
C GLY A 36 -9.49 -50.10 8.98
N PHE A 37 -9.93 -49.69 7.80
CA PHE A 37 -9.98 -50.56 6.63
C PHE A 37 -8.60 -51.07 6.22
N ALA A 38 -7.57 -50.23 6.28
CA ALA A 38 -6.20 -50.67 5.97
C ALA A 38 -5.71 -51.79 6.90
N LYS A 39 -6.03 -51.71 8.21
CA LYS A 39 -5.74 -52.79 9.17
C LYS A 39 -6.54 -54.06 8.87
N ALA A 40 -7.85 -53.96 8.64
CA ALA A 40 -8.72 -55.07 8.35
C ALA A 40 -8.30 -55.82 7.06
N ILE A 41 -7.95 -55.08 6.00
CA ILE A 41 -7.45 -55.65 4.74
C ILE A 41 -6.11 -56.40 5.00
N GLY A 42 -5.21 -55.84 5.81
CA GLY A 42 -3.95 -56.47 6.19
C GLY A 42 -4.16 -57.79 6.94
N GLU A 43 -5.09 -57.83 7.89
CA GLU A 43 -5.46 -59.04 8.64
C GLU A 43 -6.13 -60.10 7.76
N ALA A 44 -7.12 -59.71 6.93
CA ALA A 44 -7.82 -60.58 6.02
C ALA A 44 -6.86 -61.26 5.01
N LYS A 45 -5.92 -60.48 4.45
CA LYS A 45 -4.89 -61.02 3.56
C LYS A 45 -3.98 -62.04 4.26
N ARG A 46 -3.67 -61.83 5.55
CA ARG A 46 -2.82 -62.77 6.34
C ARG A 46 -3.55 -64.07 6.65
N THR A 47 -4.86 -64.03 6.82
CA THR A 47 -5.71 -65.20 7.10
C THR A 47 -6.27 -65.88 5.85
N GLY A 48 -6.03 -65.31 4.65
CA GLY A 48 -6.56 -65.85 3.38
C GLY A 48 -8.06 -65.57 3.17
N ALA A 49 -8.64 -64.65 3.93
CA ALA A 49 -10.06 -64.27 3.78
C ALA A 49 -10.30 -63.37 2.56
N ASP A 50 -11.49 -63.40 2.02
CA ASP A 50 -11.90 -62.53 0.91
C ASP A 50 -11.90 -61.04 1.33
N THR A 51 -11.18 -60.21 0.61
CA THR A 51 -11.06 -58.77 0.85
C THR A 51 -11.87 -57.90 -0.10
N SER A 52 -12.60 -58.46 -1.04
CA SER A 52 -13.23 -57.76 -2.16
C SER A 52 -14.20 -56.69 -1.70
N ALA A 53 -15.05 -57.00 -0.72
CA ALA A 53 -16.04 -56.02 -0.19
C ALA A 53 -15.37 -54.85 0.54
N ILE A 54 -14.40 -55.15 1.42
CA ILE A 54 -13.68 -54.12 2.20
C ILE A 54 -12.84 -53.25 1.25
N MET A 55 -12.27 -53.79 0.20
CA MET A 55 -11.52 -53.02 -0.80
C MET A 55 -12.45 -52.08 -1.60
N ALA A 56 -13.67 -52.55 -1.95
CA ALA A 56 -14.63 -51.70 -2.63
C ALA A 56 -15.08 -50.53 -1.75
N GLU A 57 -15.41 -50.78 -0.47
CA GLU A 57 -15.76 -49.72 0.50
C GLU A 57 -14.60 -48.75 0.76
N SER A 58 -13.37 -49.28 0.88
CA SER A 58 -12.17 -48.48 1.05
C SER A 58 -11.92 -47.55 -0.14
N LYS A 59 -12.18 -48.03 -1.36
CA LYS A 59 -12.06 -47.20 -2.57
C LYS A 59 -13.08 -46.07 -2.54
N GLN A 60 -14.35 -46.36 -2.28
CA GLN A 60 -15.40 -45.36 -2.20
C GLN A 60 -15.07 -44.27 -1.13
N LEU A 61 -14.61 -44.72 0.07
CA LEU A 61 -14.22 -43.83 1.15
C LEU A 61 -13.03 -42.92 0.75
N ASN A 62 -12.04 -43.46 0.00
CA ASN A 62 -10.93 -42.65 -0.49
C ASN A 62 -11.39 -41.56 -1.50
N ASP A 63 -12.35 -41.89 -2.39
CA ASP A 63 -12.91 -40.94 -3.32
C ASP A 63 -13.68 -39.81 -2.60
N GLU A 64 -14.41 -40.14 -1.54
CA GLU A 64 -15.11 -39.18 -0.70
C GLU A 64 -14.12 -38.29 0.11
N ILE A 65 -13.06 -38.89 0.68
CA ILE A 65 -11.98 -38.16 1.35
C ILE A 65 -11.33 -37.15 0.40
N ALA A 66 -10.96 -37.58 -0.81
CA ALA A 66 -10.33 -36.71 -1.79
C ALA A 66 -11.24 -35.52 -2.20
N LYS A 67 -12.55 -35.75 -2.31
CA LYS A 67 -13.51 -34.65 -2.57
C LYS A 67 -13.58 -33.66 -1.42
N LEU A 68 -13.65 -34.16 -0.18
CA LEU A 68 -13.75 -33.31 1.01
C LEU A 68 -12.44 -32.57 1.29
N GLU A 69 -11.29 -33.25 1.12
CA GLU A 69 -9.96 -32.61 1.19
C GLU A 69 -9.83 -31.49 0.14
N GLY A 70 -10.26 -31.74 -1.10
CA GLY A 70 -10.30 -30.74 -2.17
C GLY A 70 -11.17 -29.53 -1.83
N ALA A 71 -12.36 -29.76 -1.26
CA ALA A 71 -13.26 -28.70 -0.82
C ALA A 71 -12.66 -27.87 0.34
N LEU A 72 -11.99 -28.53 1.30
CA LEU A 72 -11.36 -27.88 2.46
C LEU A 72 -10.00 -27.24 2.16
N ALA A 73 -9.30 -27.67 1.11
CA ALA A 73 -8.02 -27.10 0.69
C ALA A 73 -8.16 -25.76 -0.02
N GLY A 74 -9.34 -25.46 -0.56
CA GLY A 74 -9.66 -24.20 -1.19
C GLY A 74 -9.95 -23.07 -0.20
N ARG A 75 -10.06 -21.83 -0.72
CA ARG A 75 -10.65 -20.75 0.04
C ARG A 75 -12.14 -21.01 0.18
N GLY A 76 -12.61 -21.16 1.41
CA GLY A 76 -14.03 -21.32 1.70
C GLY A 76 -14.71 -19.98 1.98
N ALA A 77 -16.03 -20.01 2.12
CA ALA A 77 -16.84 -18.82 2.37
C ALA A 77 -16.42 -18.05 3.64
N LEU A 78 -15.91 -18.75 4.65
CA LEU A 78 -15.37 -18.12 5.86
C LEU A 78 -14.13 -17.27 5.56
N GLU A 79 -13.17 -17.82 4.82
CA GLU A 79 -11.93 -17.12 4.44
C GLU A 79 -12.26 -15.94 3.54
N GLU A 80 -13.10 -16.12 2.52
CA GLU A 80 -13.53 -15.05 1.62
C GLU A 80 -14.19 -13.90 2.40
N MET A 81 -15.04 -14.21 3.36
CA MET A 81 -15.66 -13.20 4.22
C MET A 81 -14.62 -12.47 5.08
N LEU A 82 -13.76 -13.21 5.78
CA LEU A 82 -12.73 -12.63 6.66
C LEU A 82 -11.74 -11.72 5.89
N GLU A 83 -11.41 -12.05 4.66
CA GLU A 83 -10.50 -11.29 3.80
C GLU A 83 -11.05 -9.92 3.39
N THR A 84 -12.37 -9.72 3.43
CA THR A 84 -13.03 -8.44 3.11
C THR A 84 -13.22 -7.52 4.31
N ILE A 85 -12.92 -8.00 5.52
CA ILE A 85 -13.07 -7.22 6.73
C ILE A 85 -11.86 -6.29 6.91
N PRO A 86 -12.06 -4.96 7.05
CA PRO A 86 -10.97 -4.02 7.27
C PRO A 86 -10.36 -4.19 8.66
N ASN A 87 -9.15 -3.64 8.83
CA ASN A 87 -8.48 -3.60 10.11
C ASN A 87 -9.27 -2.79 11.16
N LEU A 88 -9.04 -3.10 12.43
CA LEU A 88 -9.65 -2.40 13.55
C LEU A 88 -8.94 -1.06 13.78
N PRO A 89 -9.68 0.05 13.96
CA PRO A 89 -9.06 1.34 14.25
C PRO A 89 -8.50 1.37 15.68
N ALA A 90 -7.36 2.06 15.84
CA ALA A 90 -6.80 2.36 17.16
C ALA A 90 -7.78 3.18 18.02
N ALA A 91 -7.60 3.16 19.34
CA ALA A 91 -8.55 3.77 20.26
C ALA A 91 -8.68 5.30 20.08
N ASP A 92 -7.58 5.95 19.75
CA ASP A 92 -7.46 7.41 19.56
C ASP A 92 -7.85 7.92 18.17
N VAL A 93 -8.21 7.03 17.24
CA VAL A 93 -8.70 7.42 15.90
C VAL A 93 -10.09 8.07 16.05
N PRO A 94 -10.32 9.28 15.48
CA PRO A 94 -11.61 9.94 15.55
C PRO A 94 -12.70 9.16 14.79
N GLU A 95 -13.93 9.25 15.26
CA GLU A 95 -15.09 8.67 14.56
C GLU A 95 -15.55 9.63 13.45
N GLY A 96 -15.84 9.09 12.29
CA GLY A 96 -16.35 9.82 11.12
C GLY A 96 -16.73 8.89 10.00
N THR A 97 -17.45 9.40 9.00
CA THR A 97 -17.93 8.63 7.84
C THR A 97 -17.13 8.91 6.58
N ASP A 98 -16.48 10.05 6.51
CA ASP A 98 -15.74 10.55 5.36
C ASP A 98 -14.66 11.56 5.79
N GLU A 99 -14.01 12.22 4.84
CA GLU A 99 -12.92 13.18 5.06
C GLU A 99 -13.29 14.36 5.99
N HIS A 100 -14.56 14.70 6.14
CA HIS A 100 -15.02 15.76 7.05
C HIS A 100 -14.86 15.41 8.53
N GLY A 101 -14.73 14.12 8.83
CA GLY A 101 -14.43 13.62 10.18
C GLY A 101 -12.94 13.63 10.54
N ASN A 102 -12.05 13.99 9.62
CA ASN A 102 -10.61 14.04 9.86
C ASN A 102 -10.26 15.22 10.78
N VAL A 103 -9.23 15.04 11.61
CA VAL A 103 -8.79 16.04 12.59
C VAL A 103 -7.44 16.62 12.17
N GLU A 104 -7.36 17.95 12.07
CA GLU A 104 -6.11 18.65 11.85
C GLU A 104 -5.22 18.56 13.09
N VAL A 105 -4.06 17.96 12.95
CA VAL A 105 -3.11 17.77 14.06
C VAL A 105 -2.14 18.95 14.16
N ARG A 106 -1.65 19.44 13.02
CA ARG A 106 -0.73 20.57 12.93
C ARG A 106 -0.69 21.18 11.55
N VAL A 107 -0.35 22.45 11.49
CA VAL A 107 -0.09 23.20 10.25
C VAL A 107 1.34 23.74 10.32
N VAL A 108 2.08 23.66 9.21
CA VAL A 108 3.49 24.05 9.13
C VAL A 108 3.73 24.95 7.93
N GLY A 109 4.53 26.00 8.14
CA GLY A 109 4.84 27.01 7.13
C GLY A 109 3.70 28.04 6.95
N GLU A 110 3.82 28.86 5.92
CA GLU A 110 2.85 29.88 5.58
C GLU A 110 2.49 29.80 4.09
N LYS A 111 1.27 30.20 3.75
CA LYS A 111 0.84 30.32 2.35
C LYS A 111 1.71 31.36 1.62
N PRO A 112 2.16 31.06 0.39
CA PRO A 112 2.93 32.04 -0.37
C PRO A 112 2.07 33.28 -0.65
N LYS A 113 2.68 34.46 -0.50
CA LYS A 113 2.05 35.74 -0.87
C LYS A 113 2.33 35.99 -2.34
N MET A 114 1.27 36.03 -3.14
CA MET A 114 1.34 36.32 -4.56
C MET A 114 0.50 37.58 -4.85
N ASP A 115 1.06 38.49 -5.58
CA ASP A 115 0.37 39.74 -6.05
C ASP A 115 -0.27 39.55 -7.43
N PHE A 116 -0.33 38.33 -7.91
CA PHE A 116 -0.94 37.90 -9.17
C PHE A 116 -1.83 36.67 -8.95
N THR A 117 -2.69 36.36 -9.92
CA THR A 117 -3.53 35.16 -9.88
C THR A 117 -2.68 33.94 -10.18
N PRO A 118 -2.55 32.97 -9.24
CA PRO A 118 -1.76 31.77 -9.47
C PRO A 118 -2.40 30.88 -10.54
N LYS A 119 -1.56 30.32 -11.42
CA LYS A 119 -1.94 29.37 -12.45
C LYS A 119 -1.78 27.95 -11.94
N ALA A 120 -2.61 27.05 -12.46
CA ALA A 120 -2.49 25.63 -12.16
C ALA A 120 -1.24 25.01 -12.81
N HIS A 121 -0.70 23.98 -12.20
CA HIS A 121 0.54 23.32 -12.63
C HIS A 121 0.51 22.82 -14.08
N ASP A 122 -0.66 22.35 -14.56
CA ASP A 122 -0.83 21.87 -15.94
C ASP A 122 -0.74 23.04 -16.95
N GLU A 123 -1.32 24.19 -16.63
CA GLU A 123 -1.18 25.39 -17.44
C GLU A 123 0.28 25.86 -17.45
N LEU A 124 0.92 25.93 -16.29
CA LEU A 124 2.33 26.32 -16.17
C LEU A 124 3.24 25.39 -16.98
N GLY A 125 3.09 24.08 -16.81
CA GLY A 125 3.92 23.09 -17.48
C GLY A 125 3.77 23.10 -19.01
N VAL A 126 2.55 23.29 -19.52
CA VAL A 126 2.25 23.44 -20.95
C VAL A 126 2.83 24.75 -21.49
N ASN A 127 2.63 25.87 -20.79
CA ASN A 127 3.16 27.18 -21.21
C ASN A 127 4.70 27.21 -21.24
N LEU A 128 5.35 26.49 -20.32
CA LEU A 128 6.80 26.27 -20.33
C LEU A 128 7.27 25.34 -21.49
N GLY A 129 6.36 24.64 -22.18
CA GLY A 129 6.68 23.63 -23.18
C GLY A 129 7.30 22.35 -22.60
N LEU A 130 7.17 22.13 -21.28
CA LEU A 130 7.83 21.06 -20.53
C LEU A 130 6.90 19.93 -20.06
N MET A 131 5.58 20.13 -20.15
CA MET A 131 4.54 19.10 -19.99
C MET A 131 3.78 18.93 -21.30
N ASP A 132 3.57 17.68 -21.70
CA ASP A 132 2.92 17.33 -22.97
C ASP A 132 1.87 16.23 -22.73
N PHE A 133 0.64 16.66 -22.54
CA PHE A 133 -0.49 15.76 -22.32
C PHE A 133 -1.01 15.16 -23.63
N ASP A 134 -0.89 15.89 -24.76
CA ASP A 134 -1.33 15.40 -26.06
C ASP A 134 -0.43 14.26 -26.56
N ALA A 135 0.89 14.42 -26.41
CA ALA A 135 1.83 13.34 -26.70
C ALA A 135 1.56 12.11 -25.81
N ALA A 136 1.29 12.31 -24.52
CA ALA A 136 0.97 11.22 -23.62
C ALA A 136 -0.35 10.53 -24.00
N ALA A 137 -1.39 11.30 -24.34
CA ALA A 137 -2.67 10.77 -24.79
C ALA A 137 -2.55 9.93 -26.06
N LYS A 138 -1.70 10.38 -26.99
CA LYS A 138 -1.39 9.62 -28.23
C LYS A 138 -0.71 8.28 -27.96
N LEU A 139 0.14 8.21 -26.93
CA LEU A 139 0.89 7.00 -26.56
C LEU A 139 0.07 6.03 -25.69
N SER A 140 -0.66 6.56 -24.72
CA SER A 140 -1.22 5.73 -23.63
C SER A 140 -2.66 6.12 -23.21
N GLY A 141 -3.25 7.14 -23.82
CA GLY A 141 -4.57 7.63 -23.43
C GLY A 141 -4.51 8.73 -22.37
N ALA A 142 -5.65 8.95 -21.70
CA ALA A 142 -5.79 9.93 -20.64
C ALA A 142 -5.03 9.53 -19.37
N ARG A 143 -4.82 10.50 -18.44
CA ARG A 143 -4.14 10.29 -17.14
C ARG A 143 -2.68 9.83 -17.23
N PHE A 144 -2.01 10.26 -18.29
CA PHE A 144 -0.56 10.17 -18.47
C PHE A 144 0.01 11.53 -18.82
N VAL A 145 1.30 11.73 -18.60
CA VAL A 145 2.03 12.95 -18.95
C VAL A 145 3.40 12.61 -19.50
N VAL A 146 3.86 13.37 -20.49
CA VAL A 146 5.25 13.39 -20.93
C VAL A 146 5.91 14.63 -20.35
N LEU A 147 6.93 14.44 -19.53
CA LEU A 147 7.78 15.52 -18.99
C LEU A 147 8.99 15.70 -19.89
N LYS A 148 9.41 16.95 -20.10
CA LYS A 148 10.56 17.30 -20.96
C LYS A 148 11.54 18.22 -20.23
N GLY A 149 12.80 18.20 -20.63
CA GLY A 149 13.82 19.16 -20.21
C GLY A 149 13.95 19.31 -18.69
N ALA A 150 13.75 20.52 -18.20
CA ALA A 150 13.94 20.86 -16.79
C ALA A 150 12.94 20.13 -15.86
N LEU A 151 11.70 19.85 -16.29
CA LEU A 151 10.74 19.11 -15.47
C LEU A 151 11.07 17.61 -15.40
N ALA A 152 11.54 17.01 -16.48
CA ALA A 152 12.05 15.63 -16.44
C ALA A 152 13.31 15.52 -15.54
N LYS A 153 14.15 16.56 -15.52
CA LYS A 153 15.27 16.64 -14.58
C LYS A 153 14.80 16.81 -13.15
N MET A 154 13.77 17.64 -12.90
CA MET A 154 13.18 17.84 -11.57
C MET A 154 12.57 16.57 -10.99
N GLU A 155 11.91 15.75 -11.81
CA GLU A 155 11.38 14.43 -11.42
C GLU A 155 12.48 13.56 -10.80
N ARG A 156 13.62 13.43 -11.48
CA ARG A 156 14.76 12.67 -11.00
C ARG A 156 15.45 13.33 -9.81
N ALA A 157 15.56 14.66 -9.79
CA ALA A 157 16.14 15.42 -8.70
C ALA A 157 15.35 15.24 -7.40
N LEU A 158 14.03 15.29 -7.47
CA LEU A 158 13.14 15.03 -6.34
C LEU A 158 13.29 13.61 -5.79
N ALA A 159 13.43 12.61 -6.68
CA ALA A 159 13.66 11.23 -6.25
C ALA A 159 14.95 11.10 -5.42
N ASN A 160 16.07 11.62 -5.93
CA ASN A 160 17.36 11.60 -5.24
C ASN A 160 17.29 12.38 -3.91
N PHE A 161 16.75 13.59 -3.94
CA PHE A 161 16.59 14.43 -2.76
C PHE A 161 15.81 13.75 -1.63
N MET A 162 14.71 13.09 -1.95
CA MET A 162 13.90 12.36 -0.98
C MET A 162 14.65 11.13 -0.43
N LEU A 163 15.26 10.32 -1.31
CA LEU A 163 16.03 9.15 -0.91
C LEU A 163 17.20 9.53 0.00
N ASP A 164 17.92 10.59 -0.34
CA ASP A 164 19.06 11.06 0.46
C ASP A 164 18.64 11.49 1.87
N ILE A 165 17.52 12.20 2.02
CA ILE A 165 16.97 12.55 3.33
C ILE A 165 16.63 11.27 4.12
N HIS A 166 15.90 10.36 3.52
CA HIS A 166 15.42 9.17 4.23
C HIS A 166 16.54 8.21 4.62
N THR A 167 17.53 8.03 3.76
CA THR A 167 18.65 7.11 4.00
C THR A 167 19.68 7.70 4.95
N ASN A 168 20.08 8.96 4.74
CA ASN A 168 21.17 9.56 5.50
C ASN A 168 20.76 10.04 6.90
N GLU A 169 19.49 10.44 7.09
CA GLU A 169 19.06 11.08 8.34
C GLU A 169 17.99 10.31 9.11
N PHE A 170 17.16 9.54 8.39
CA PHE A 170 16.08 8.77 9.00
C PHE A 170 16.40 7.27 9.10
N GLY A 171 17.59 6.83 8.69
CA GLY A 171 18.07 5.46 8.83
C GLY A 171 17.27 4.42 8.04
N TYR A 172 16.67 4.83 6.93
CA TYR A 172 16.09 3.89 5.97
C TYR A 172 17.19 3.26 5.11
N THR A 173 17.02 2.01 4.79
CA THR A 173 17.87 1.31 3.80
C THR A 173 17.18 1.35 2.45
N GLU A 174 17.86 1.90 1.44
CA GLU A 174 17.35 1.94 0.09
C GLU A 174 17.37 0.54 -0.54
N HIS A 175 16.30 0.22 -1.25
CA HIS A 175 16.11 -1.03 -1.98
C HIS A 175 15.72 -0.77 -3.41
N TYR A 176 16.25 -1.57 -4.32
CA TYR A 176 15.76 -1.69 -5.68
C TYR A 176 14.87 -2.93 -5.78
N VAL A 177 13.60 -2.75 -6.11
CA VAL A 177 12.58 -3.80 -6.04
C VAL A 177 11.96 -4.10 -7.41
N PRO A 178 11.47 -5.33 -7.65
CA PRO A 178 10.70 -5.65 -8.83
C PRO A 178 9.40 -4.85 -8.94
N LEU A 179 9.07 -4.38 -10.15
CA LEU A 179 7.79 -3.71 -10.44
C LEU A 179 6.66 -4.69 -10.80
N LEU A 180 7.02 -5.93 -11.13
CA LEU A 180 6.09 -7.03 -11.43
C LEU A 180 6.12 -8.03 -10.28
N VAL A 181 4.96 -8.28 -9.68
CA VAL A 181 4.81 -9.12 -8.50
C VAL A 181 3.75 -10.19 -8.70
N ARG A 182 3.78 -11.24 -7.87
CA ARG A 182 2.82 -12.35 -7.88
C ARG A 182 1.61 -12.04 -6.99
N ASP A 183 0.55 -12.85 -7.12
CA ASP A 183 -0.69 -12.73 -6.33
C ASP A 183 -0.45 -12.67 -4.83
N ASN A 184 0.47 -13.49 -4.29
CA ASN A 184 0.78 -13.52 -2.86
C ASN A 184 1.34 -12.19 -2.33
N ALA A 185 2.08 -11.44 -3.14
CA ALA A 185 2.63 -10.16 -2.72
C ALA A 185 1.52 -9.08 -2.61
N VAL A 186 0.67 -8.95 -3.62
CA VAL A 186 -0.47 -8.01 -3.58
C VAL A 186 -1.55 -8.42 -2.57
N TYR A 187 -1.67 -9.73 -2.27
CA TYR A 187 -2.51 -10.23 -1.20
C TYR A 187 -1.93 -9.85 0.18
N GLY A 188 -0.63 -10.01 0.37
CA GLY A 188 0.06 -9.74 1.63
C GLY A 188 -0.14 -8.31 2.15
N THR A 189 -0.12 -7.34 1.25
CA THR A 189 -0.34 -5.91 1.56
C THR A 189 -1.80 -5.46 1.42
N GLY A 190 -2.74 -6.41 1.17
CA GLY A 190 -4.19 -6.18 1.27
C GLY A 190 -4.87 -5.57 0.05
N GLN A 191 -4.18 -5.47 -1.10
CA GLN A 191 -4.82 -5.04 -2.34
C GLN A 191 -5.77 -6.10 -2.89
N LEU A 192 -5.39 -7.39 -2.80
CA LEU A 192 -6.31 -8.49 -3.13
C LEU A 192 -7.01 -9.01 -1.87
N PRO A 193 -8.24 -9.53 -2.02
CA PRO A 193 -9.05 -9.57 -3.24
C PRO A 193 -9.79 -8.26 -3.55
N LYS A 194 -9.94 -7.35 -2.57
CA LYS A 194 -10.91 -6.24 -2.57
C LYS A 194 -10.67 -5.20 -3.66
N PHE A 195 -9.41 -4.86 -3.95
CA PHE A 195 -9.03 -3.77 -4.86
C PHE A 195 -8.45 -4.28 -6.18
N LYS A 196 -8.88 -5.46 -6.62
CA LYS A 196 -8.41 -6.10 -7.86
C LYS A 196 -8.57 -5.21 -9.09
N GLU A 197 -9.66 -4.45 -9.17
CA GLU A 197 -9.96 -3.59 -10.31
C GLU A 197 -9.09 -2.33 -10.38
N ASP A 198 -8.46 -1.95 -9.26
CA ASP A 198 -7.52 -0.83 -9.20
C ASP A 198 -6.10 -1.20 -9.66
N LEU A 199 -5.85 -2.48 -9.97
CA LEU A 199 -4.55 -2.99 -10.35
C LEU A 199 -4.46 -3.32 -11.83
N PHE A 200 -3.30 -3.06 -12.44
CA PHE A 200 -2.95 -3.58 -13.76
C PHE A 200 -2.39 -5.00 -13.66
N ARG A 201 -2.87 -5.89 -14.52
CA ARG A 201 -2.42 -7.28 -14.60
C ARG A 201 -1.89 -7.59 -15.99
N THR A 202 -0.79 -8.33 -16.06
CA THR A 202 -0.24 -8.84 -17.31
C THR A 202 -0.93 -10.14 -17.72
N GLU A 203 -0.89 -10.49 -19.01
CA GLU A 203 -1.47 -11.74 -19.52
C GLU A 203 -0.82 -12.99 -18.92
N ASN A 204 0.46 -12.93 -18.59
CA ASN A 204 1.21 -14.02 -17.95
C ASN A 204 1.06 -14.06 -16.41
N GLY A 205 0.13 -13.27 -15.85
CA GLY A 205 -0.31 -13.41 -14.47
C GLY A 205 0.43 -12.59 -13.42
N TYR A 206 1.33 -11.69 -13.81
CA TYR A 206 1.92 -10.72 -12.89
C TYR A 206 1.05 -9.50 -12.70
N TRP A 207 1.25 -8.79 -11.58
CA TRP A 207 0.67 -7.49 -11.29
C TRP A 207 1.74 -6.41 -11.37
N LEU A 208 1.40 -5.27 -11.99
CA LEU A 208 2.20 -4.06 -11.85
C LEU A 208 1.93 -3.46 -10.47
N ILE A 209 2.98 -3.10 -9.75
CA ILE A 209 2.84 -2.60 -8.38
C ILE A 209 2.11 -1.24 -8.34
N PRO A 210 1.09 -1.07 -7.48
CA PRO A 210 0.46 0.24 -7.25
C PRO A 210 1.30 1.14 -6.32
N THR A 211 2.30 0.56 -5.67
CA THR A 211 3.23 1.16 -4.71
C THR A 211 4.35 0.17 -4.42
N SER A 212 5.56 0.65 -4.16
CA SER A 212 6.66 -0.22 -3.70
C SER A 212 6.48 -0.77 -2.28
N GLU A 213 5.43 -0.35 -1.56
CA GLU A 213 4.97 -1.04 -0.36
C GLU A 213 4.82 -2.55 -0.60
N VAL A 214 4.24 -2.93 -1.74
CA VAL A 214 3.98 -4.33 -2.06
C VAL A 214 5.25 -5.18 -2.01
N PRO A 215 6.28 -4.93 -2.80
CA PRO A 215 7.50 -5.74 -2.71
C PRO A 215 8.27 -5.50 -1.40
N LEU A 216 8.36 -4.28 -0.87
CA LEU A 216 9.14 -3.99 0.34
C LEU A 216 8.58 -4.69 1.57
N ALA A 217 7.28 -4.59 1.84
CA ALA A 217 6.67 -5.24 2.99
C ALA A 217 6.76 -6.77 2.92
N ASN A 218 6.65 -7.34 1.70
CA ASN A 218 6.74 -8.79 1.49
C ASN A 218 8.17 -9.36 1.59
N LEU A 219 9.22 -8.54 1.76
CA LEU A 219 10.57 -9.06 2.03
C LEU A 219 10.66 -9.91 3.31
N VAL A 220 9.75 -9.68 4.25
CA VAL A 220 9.63 -10.48 5.48
C VAL A 220 8.48 -11.51 5.41
N GLY A 221 7.86 -11.67 4.24
CA GLY A 221 6.78 -12.65 4.03
C GLY A 221 7.24 -14.08 4.28
N GLU A 222 6.37 -14.89 4.94
CA GLU A 222 6.61 -16.31 5.28
C GLU A 222 7.90 -16.53 6.09
N SER A 223 8.35 -15.52 6.84
CA SER A 223 9.58 -15.57 7.62
C SER A 223 9.37 -15.30 9.11
N ILE A 224 10.35 -15.68 9.90
CA ILE A 224 10.47 -15.34 11.32
C ILE A 224 11.75 -14.53 11.46
N VAL A 225 11.60 -13.21 11.69
CA VAL A 225 12.73 -12.31 11.88
C VAL A 225 13.17 -12.27 13.34
N ASP A 226 14.42 -11.96 13.60
CA ASP A 226 14.92 -11.73 14.95
C ASP A 226 14.36 -10.41 15.48
N VAL A 227 13.78 -10.39 16.69
CA VAL A 227 13.33 -9.16 17.35
C VAL A 227 14.43 -8.12 17.48
N GLU A 228 15.68 -8.56 17.68
CA GLU A 228 16.82 -7.65 17.80
C GLU A 228 17.15 -6.90 16.49
N SER A 229 16.66 -7.40 15.33
CA SER A 229 16.80 -6.73 14.03
C SER A 229 15.74 -5.66 13.78
N LEU A 230 14.74 -5.54 14.64
CA LEU A 230 13.66 -4.57 14.53
C LEU A 230 13.98 -3.24 15.22
N PRO A 231 13.54 -2.10 14.72
CA PRO A 231 12.76 -1.94 13.50
C PRO A 231 13.61 -2.03 12.23
N MET A 232 13.10 -2.72 11.20
CA MET A 232 13.65 -2.67 9.86
C MET A 232 12.99 -1.52 9.10
N ARG A 233 13.79 -0.60 8.57
CA ARG A 233 13.33 0.57 7.82
C ARG A 233 13.80 0.50 6.40
N LEU A 234 12.85 0.38 5.46
CA LEU A 234 13.09 0.11 4.06
C LEU A 234 12.52 1.25 3.24
N THR A 235 13.24 1.70 2.21
CA THR A 235 12.74 2.68 1.25
C THR A 235 13.05 2.25 -0.16
N ALA A 236 12.22 2.67 -1.11
CA ALA A 236 12.47 2.50 -2.53
C ALA A 236 11.83 3.62 -3.33
N TYR A 237 12.52 4.07 -4.36
CA TYR A 237 11.93 4.82 -5.46
C TYR A 237 11.37 3.84 -6.48
N SER A 238 10.14 4.04 -6.93
CA SER A 238 9.57 3.23 -8.00
C SER A 238 8.53 3.96 -8.84
N GLN A 239 8.32 3.47 -10.05
CA GLN A 239 7.08 3.72 -10.78
C GLN A 239 5.96 2.93 -10.10
N CYS A 240 4.79 3.57 -10.00
CA CYS A 240 3.58 3.00 -9.44
C CYS A 240 2.47 3.04 -10.49
N PHE A 241 1.62 2.01 -10.51
CA PHE A 241 0.60 1.84 -11.54
C PHE A 241 -0.77 1.61 -10.90
N ARG A 242 -1.75 2.48 -11.21
CA ARG A 242 -3.12 2.37 -10.69
C ARG A 242 -4.13 2.56 -11.81
N SER A 243 -5.11 1.66 -11.93
CA SER A 243 -6.17 1.79 -12.93
C SER A 243 -7.20 2.87 -12.57
N GLU A 244 -7.20 3.34 -11.31
CA GLU A 244 -8.08 4.40 -10.83
C GLU A 244 -9.56 4.13 -11.12
N ALA A 245 -9.99 2.87 -11.02
CA ALA A 245 -11.34 2.42 -11.37
C ALA A 245 -12.45 3.17 -10.62
N GLY A 246 -12.21 3.53 -9.35
CA GLY A 246 -13.15 4.29 -8.51
C GLY A 246 -13.10 5.81 -8.67
N ALA A 247 -12.21 6.36 -9.51
CA ALA A 247 -11.96 7.80 -9.59
C ALA A 247 -12.45 8.44 -10.90
N ALA A 248 -13.50 7.88 -11.51
CA ALA A 248 -14.08 8.43 -12.73
C ALA A 248 -14.54 9.90 -12.51
N GLY A 249 -14.06 10.82 -13.37
CA GLY A 249 -14.41 12.24 -13.31
C GLY A 249 -13.67 13.08 -12.25
N LYS A 250 -12.87 12.47 -11.36
CA LYS A 250 -12.05 13.22 -10.37
C LYS A 250 -10.66 13.51 -10.92
N ASP A 251 -10.18 14.76 -10.71
CA ASP A 251 -8.81 15.19 -11.08
C ASP A 251 -8.39 14.73 -12.49
N THR A 252 -9.24 15.00 -13.49
CA THR A 252 -9.02 14.56 -14.89
C THR A 252 -7.98 15.36 -15.64
N ARG A 253 -7.54 16.50 -15.09
CA ARG A 253 -6.51 17.39 -15.65
C ARG A 253 -5.25 17.36 -14.81
N GLY A 254 -4.11 17.58 -15.48
CA GLY A 254 -2.82 17.70 -14.83
C GLY A 254 -2.23 16.39 -14.31
N MET A 255 -1.40 16.46 -13.28
CA MET A 255 -0.60 15.37 -12.74
C MET A 255 -1.03 14.88 -11.36
N VAL A 256 -2.14 15.37 -10.82
CA VAL A 256 -2.57 15.01 -9.45
C VAL A 256 -2.98 13.53 -9.36
N ARG A 257 -3.57 12.98 -10.43
CA ARG A 257 -4.07 11.61 -10.48
C ARG A 257 -3.78 10.94 -11.84
N ASN A 258 -2.70 10.20 -11.89
CA ASN A 258 -2.22 9.51 -13.09
C ASN A 258 -2.25 7.98 -12.92
N HIS A 259 -2.41 7.25 -14.04
CA HIS A 259 -2.30 5.79 -14.08
C HIS A 259 -0.87 5.31 -13.80
N GLN A 260 0.12 6.13 -14.12
CA GLN A 260 1.53 5.91 -13.84
C GLN A 260 2.11 7.14 -13.15
N PHE A 261 2.80 6.95 -12.03
CA PHE A 261 3.45 8.02 -11.28
C PHE A 261 4.63 7.47 -10.49
N SER A 262 5.56 8.36 -10.13
CA SER A 262 6.73 8.01 -9.31
C SER A 262 6.50 8.31 -7.84
N LYS A 263 7.01 7.45 -6.99
CA LYS A 263 6.91 7.61 -5.53
C LYS A 263 8.15 7.07 -4.83
N VAL A 264 8.60 7.77 -3.81
CA VAL A 264 9.49 7.22 -2.78
C VAL A 264 8.61 6.67 -1.67
N GLU A 265 8.78 5.41 -1.33
CA GLU A 265 8.00 4.71 -0.30
C GLU A 265 8.83 4.47 0.93
N LEU A 266 8.20 4.56 2.09
CA LEU A 266 8.77 4.26 3.41
C LEU A 266 8.02 3.07 4.01
N ILE A 267 8.76 2.04 4.41
CA ILE A 267 8.22 0.88 5.12
C ILE A 267 8.98 0.71 6.42
N SER A 268 8.25 0.46 7.49
CA SER A 268 8.84 0.01 8.76
C SER A 268 8.20 -1.33 9.16
N ILE A 269 9.06 -2.29 9.47
CA ILE A 269 8.68 -3.56 10.08
C ILE A 269 9.16 -3.49 11.53
N THR A 270 8.26 -3.62 12.48
CA THR A 270 8.58 -3.40 13.90
C THR A 270 7.84 -4.36 14.83
N SER A 271 8.14 -4.32 16.12
CA SER A 271 7.37 -4.98 17.16
C SER A 271 6.12 -4.17 17.52
N ALA A 272 5.15 -4.83 18.14
CA ALA A 272 3.87 -4.20 18.48
C ALA A 272 4.03 -2.98 19.42
N ASP A 273 4.93 -3.08 20.41
CA ASP A 273 5.20 -2.04 21.41
C ASP A 273 5.90 -0.80 20.83
N LYS A 274 6.53 -0.91 19.64
CA LYS A 274 7.24 0.18 18.97
C LYS A 274 6.48 0.81 17.82
N SER A 275 5.33 0.26 17.44
CA SER A 275 4.66 0.66 16.21
C SER A 275 4.09 2.09 16.24
N GLU A 276 3.70 2.63 17.39
CA GLU A 276 3.27 4.03 17.50
C GLU A 276 4.45 5.01 17.38
N GLU A 277 5.56 4.71 18.04
CA GLU A 277 6.79 5.51 17.93
C GLU A 277 7.30 5.55 16.48
N GLU A 278 7.31 4.39 15.80
CA GLU A 278 7.69 4.30 14.40
C GLU A 278 6.70 5.03 13.46
N HIS A 279 5.42 5.08 13.79
CA HIS A 279 4.43 5.83 13.01
C HIS A 279 4.69 7.34 13.05
N GLU A 280 4.91 7.88 14.26
CA GLU A 280 5.28 9.29 14.43
C GLU A 280 6.61 9.62 13.73
N ARG A 281 7.59 8.73 13.81
CA ARG A 281 8.89 8.89 13.19
C ARG A 281 8.79 8.87 11.65
N MET A 282 8.01 7.95 11.07
CA MET A 282 7.76 7.86 9.63
C MET A 282 7.08 9.14 9.12
N THR A 283 6.07 9.61 9.83
CA THR A 283 5.37 10.86 9.49
C THR A 283 6.33 12.05 9.48
N LYS A 284 7.21 12.16 10.49
CA LYS A 284 8.24 13.21 10.55
C LYS A 284 9.24 13.12 9.39
N ALA A 285 9.60 11.91 8.95
CA ALA A 285 10.48 11.72 7.79
C ALA A 285 9.84 12.25 6.50
N ALA A 286 8.55 11.99 6.29
CA ALA A 286 7.82 12.54 5.15
C ALA A 286 7.68 14.07 5.24
N GLU A 287 7.37 14.62 6.42
CA GLU A 287 7.28 16.07 6.64
C GLU A 287 8.59 16.81 6.37
N GLU A 288 9.74 16.19 6.67
CA GLU A 288 11.06 16.81 6.49
C GLU A 288 11.32 17.20 5.04
N VAL A 289 10.85 16.41 4.07
CA VAL A 289 10.92 16.74 2.65
C VAL A 289 10.21 18.07 2.36
N LEU A 290 8.99 18.25 2.85
CA LEU A 290 8.19 19.47 2.64
C LEU A 290 8.80 20.68 3.35
N LYS A 291 9.32 20.49 4.56
CA LYS A 291 10.02 21.54 5.31
C LYS A 291 11.23 22.09 4.55
N ARG A 292 12.07 21.20 4.03
CA ARG A 292 13.26 21.62 3.24
C ARG A 292 12.91 22.26 1.92
N LEU A 293 11.82 21.80 1.31
CA LEU A 293 11.29 22.44 0.10
C LEU A 293 10.58 23.77 0.38
N GLY A 294 10.41 24.18 1.66
CA GLY A 294 9.74 25.43 2.02
C GLY A 294 8.25 25.46 1.66
N LEU A 295 7.59 24.32 1.60
CA LEU A 295 6.19 24.20 1.23
C LEU A 295 5.29 24.25 2.46
N HIS A 296 4.16 24.97 2.33
CA HIS A 296 3.12 25.04 3.35
C HIS A 296 2.26 23.77 3.32
N TYR A 297 2.11 23.11 4.47
CA TYR A 297 1.36 21.86 4.58
C TYR A 297 0.67 21.72 5.94
N ARG A 298 -0.24 20.76 6.02
CA ARG A 298 -0.87 20.33 7.26
C ARG A 298 -0.82 18.81 7.40
N VAL A 299 -0.96 18.33 8.64
CA VAL A 299 -1.06 16.91 8.97
C VAL A 299 -2.45 16.64 9.53
N MET A 300 -3.14 15.68 8.96
CA MET A 300 -4.49 15.26 9.33
C MET A 300 -4.46 13.85 9.92
N LEU A 301 -5.10 13.65 11.07
CA LEU A 301 -5.42 12.32 11.57
C LEU A 301 -6.74 11.88 10.95
N LEU A 302 -6.70 10.80 10.16
CA LEU A 302 -7.88 10.31 9.47
C LEU A 302 -8.86 9.66 10.44
N CYS A 303 -10.14 9.90 10.19
CA CYS A 303 -11.24 9.27 10.93
C CYS A 303 -11.49 7.83 10.47
N THR A 304 -12.31 7.11 11.21
CA THR A 304 -12.62 5.69 10.97
C THR A 304 -13.25 5.42 9.60
N GLY A 305 -13.93 6.37 8.99
CA GLY A 305 -14.58 6.24 7.68
C GLY A 305 -13.65 6.50 6.50
N ASP A 306 -12.58 7.30 6.71
CA ASP A 306 -11.66 7.73 5.65
C ASP A 306 -10.35 6.94 5.61
N MET A 307 -9.91 6.37 6.73
CA MET A 307 -8.68 5.58 6.78
C MET A 307 -8.71 4.32 5.92
N GLY A 308 -7.57 3.95 5.33
CA GLY A 308 -7.39 2.81 4.45
C GLY A 308 -7.81 1.45 5.05
N PHE A 309 -8.05 0.48 4.19
CA PHE A 309 -8.53 -0.86 4.54
C PHE A 309 -7.64 -1.60 5.55
N CYS A 310 -6.33 -1.54 5.35
CA CYS A 310 -5.34 -2.23 6.18
C CYS A 310 -4.95 -1.45 7.44
N SER A 311 -5.27 -0.16 7.50
CA SER A 311 -4.79 0.76 8.53
C SER A 311 -5.56 0.63 9.83
N GLN A 312 -4.85 0.70 10.95
CA GLN A 312 -5.45 0.94 12.26
C GLN A 312 -5.35 2.41 12.68
N LYS A 313 -4.41 3.17 12.11
CA LYS A 313 -4.25 4.63 12.29
C LYS A 313 -3.51 5.20 11.10
N THR A 314 -3.94 6.36 10.61
CA THR A 314 -3.32 7.02 9.44
C THR A 314 -3.20 8.51 9.66
N TYR A 315 -2.04 9.05 9.34
CA TYR A 315 -1.82 10.47 9.14
C TYR A 315 -1.68 10.77 7.66
N ASP A 316 -2.49 11.69 7.15
CA ASP A 316 -2.30 12.29 5.82
C ASP A 316 -1.56 13.61 5.96
N ILE A 317 -0.60 13.83 5.08
CA ILE A 317 0.08 15.11 4.93
C ILE A 317 -0.48 15.75 3.67
N GLU A 318 -1.00 16.96 3.81
CA GLU A 318 -1.63 17.71 2.72
C GLU A 318 -0.86 18.99 2.46
N VAL A 319 -0.45 19.24 1.21
CA VAL A 319 0.28 20.43 0.78
C VAL A 319 -0.68 21.47 0.22
N TRP A 320 -0.38 22.74 0.48
CA TRP A 320 -1.15 23.86 -0.06
C TRP A 320 -0.90 24.04 -1.56
N LEU A 321 -1.97 24.12 -2.34
CA LEU A 321 -1.94 24.43 -3.77
C LEU A 321 -2.64 25.78 -4.04
N PRO A 322 -1.88 26.84 -4.36
CA PRO A 322 -2.41 28.19 -4.52
C PRO A 322 -3.48 28.33 -5.61
N ALA A 323 -3.29 27.69 -6.77
CA ALA A 323 -4.23 27.78 -7.89
C ALA A 323 -5.59 27.14 -7.58
N GLN A 324 -5.61 26.12 -6.72
CA GLN A 324 -6.84 25.47 -6.28
C GLN A 324 -7.39 26.07 -4.98
N ASN A 325 -6.61 26.94 -4.32
CA ASN A 325 -6.91 27.52 -3.00
C ASN A 325 -7.33 26.46 -1.97
N THR A 326 -6.61 25.33 -1.95
CA THR A 326 -6.92 24.20 -1.05
C THR A 326 -5.66 23.40 -0.71
N PHE A 327 -5.74 22.61 0.33
CA PHE A 327 -4.77 21.56 0.64
C PHE A 327 -5.07 20.31 -0.18
N ARG A 328 -4.03 19.61 -0.61
CA ARG A 328 -4.13 18.33 -1.31
C ARG A 328 -3.18 17.31 -0.69
N GLU A 329 -3.67 16.10 -0.48
CA GLU A 329 -2.87 14.97 0.00
C GLU A 329 -1.63 14.75 -0.87
N ILE A 330 -0.47 14.67 -0.23
CA ILE A 330 0.82 14.40 -0.86
C ILE A 330 1.51 13.17 -0.28
N SER A 331 1.15 12.79 0.94
CA SER A 331 1.60 11.57 1.61
C SER A 331 0.50 11.05 2.53
N SER A 332 0.44 9.73 2.66
CA SER A 332 -0.37 9.04 3.65
C SER A 332 0.54 8.08 4.41
N CYS A 333 0.62 8.21 5.74
CA CYS A 333 1.45 7.39 6.62
C CYS A 333 0.54 6.55 7.51
N SER A 334 0.59 5.23 7.34
CA SER A 334 -0.32 4.29 7.98
C SER A 334 0.40 3.29 8.88
N ASN A 335 -0.10 3.11 10.08
CA ASN A 335 0.20 1.97 10.93
C ASN A 335 -0.85 0.88 10.66
N CYS A 336 -0.43 -0.27 10.15
CA CYS A 336 -1.29 -1.40 9.84
C CYS A 336 -1.36 -2.43 10.97
N GLY A 337 -0.60 -2.24 12.04
CA GLY A 337 -0.49 -3.22 13.11
C GLY A 337 -0.08 -4.59 12.57
N ALA A 338 -0.70 -5.65 13.05
CA ALA A 338 -0.44 -7.01 12.60
C ALA A 338 -1.26 -7.45 11.36
N PHE A 339 -2.05 -6.56 10.76
CA PHE A 339 -3.01 -6.92 9.70
C PHE A 339 -2.33 -7.52 8.47
N GLN A 340 -1.35 -6.80 7.91
CA GLN A 340 -0.58 -7.28 6.76
C GLN A 340 0.33 -8.45 7.15
N ALA A 341 0.94 -8.42 8.33
CA ALA A 341 1.80 -9.49 8.82
C ALA A 341 1.06 -10.84 8.93
N ARG A 342 -0.23 -10.84 9.30
CA ARG A 342 -1.07 -12.04 9.29
C ARG A 342 -1.26 -12.59 7.88
N ARG A 343 -1.48 -11.74 6.89
CA ARG A 343 -1.62 -12.11 5.47
C ARG A 343 -0.32 -12.66 4.90
N MET A 344 0.80 -11.98 5.20
CA MET A 344 2.14 -12.37 4.75
C MET A 344 2.75 -13.52 5.58
N LYS A 345 2.13 -13.90 6.72
CA LYS A 345 2.68 -14.84 7.70
C LYS A 345 4.04 -14.40 8.25
N ALA A 346 4.25 -13.08 8.38
CA ALA A 346 5.47 -12.48 8.87
C ALA A 346 5.48 -12.41 10.40
N ARG A 347 6.47 -12.99 11.05
CA ARG A 347 6.56 -13.07 12.50
C ARG A 347 7.94 -12.65 12.99
N SER A 348 8.02 -12.35 14.26
CA SER A 348 9.28 -12.15 14.97
C SER A 348 9.43 -13.12 16.13
N LYS A 349 10.67 -13.32 16.55
CA LYS A 349 10.99 -14.19 17.68
C LYS A 349 12.17 -13.60 18.47
N ALA A 350 12.00 -13.47 19.78
CA ALA A 350 13.10 -13.12 20.66
C ALA A 350 14.01 -14.33 20.88
N LYS A 351 15.30 -14.08 21.10
CA LYS A 351 16.29 -15.13 21.36
C LYS A 351 15.89 -15.95 22.59
N GLY A 352 15.77 -17.27 22.42
CA GLY A 352 15.38 -18.19 23.49
C GLY A 352 13.87 -18.26 23.76
N ALA A 353 13.03 -17.42 23.14
CA ALA A 353 11.59 -17.53 23.27
C ALA A 353 11.06 -18.82 22.60
N LYS A 354 9.98 -19.40 23.14
CA LYS A 354 9.29 -20.56 22.54
C LYS A 354 8.30 -20.13 21.48
N GLU A 355 7.64 -18.99 21.68
CA GLU A 355 6.55 -18.48 20.84
C GLU A 355 7.06 -17.41 19.89
N THR A 356 6.32 -17.20 18.81
CA THR A 356 6.52 -16.14 17.84
C THR A 356 5.36 -15.15 17.89
N GLU A 357 5.61 -13.88 17.62
CA GLU A 357 4.60 -12.85 17.50
C GLU A 357 4.52 -12.35 16.05
N PHE A 358 3.35 -11.83 15.65
CA PHE A 358 3.27 -11.13 14.37
C PHE A 358 4.01 -9.79 14.47
N VAL A 359 4.80 -9.47 13.45
CA VAL A 359 5.36 -8.13 13.33
C VAL A 359 4.25 -7.11 13.04
N HIS A 360 4.51 -5.84 13.33
CA HIS A 360 3.69 -4.73 12.86
C HIS A 360 4.32 -4.14 11.61
N THR A 361 3.48 -3.72 10.66
CA THR A 361 3.91 -3.07 9.42
C THR A 361 3.39 -1.65 9.36
N LEU A 362 4.24 -0.75 8.89
CA LEU A 362 3.89 0.64 8.63
C LEU A 362 4.31 0.99 7.21
N ASN A 363 3.50 1.77 6.53
CA ASN A 363 3.81 2.28 5.21
C ASN A 363 3.55 3.79 5.14
N GLY A 364 4.31 4.49 4.31
CA GLY A 364 4.10 5.90 4.06
C GLY A 364 4.79 6.38 2.80
N SER A 365 4.23 7.39 2.16
CA SER A 365 4.90 8.04 1.03
C SER A 365 5.96 9.01 1.51
N GLY A 366 7.14 8.88 1.01
CA GLY A 366 8.25 9.74 1.36
C GLY A 366 8.78 10.74 0.31
N LEU A 367 8.09 11.22 -0.71
CA LEU A 367 6.71 11.50 -1.04
C LEU A 367 6.31 10.98 -2.44
N ALA A 368 5.07 11.32 -2.89
CA ALA A 368 4.66 11.22 -4.29
C ALA A 368 5.35 12.32 -5.12
N ILE A 369 6.24 11.94 -6.04
CA ILE A 369 7.11 12.89 -6.75
C ILE A 369 6.29 13.81 -7.65
N GLY A 370 5.34 13.28 -8.40
CA GLY A 370 4.48 14.08 -9.26
C GLY A 370 3.70 15.15 -8.49
N ARG A 371 3.09 14.81 -7.33
CA ARG A 371 2.38 15.79 -6.48
C ARG A 371 3.34 16.80 -5.84
N THR A 372 4.56 16.41 -5.50
CA THR A 372 5.59 17.33 -5.03
C THR A 372 5.99 18.32 -6.12
N MET A 373 6.14 17.87 -7.36
CA MET A 373 6.37 18.74 -8.51
C MET A 373 5.20 19.71 -8.74
N VAL A 374 3.96 19.22 -8.66
CA VAL A 374 2.76 20.08 -8.70
C VAL A 374 2.84 21.18 -7.66
N ALA A 375 3.16 20.83 -6.42
CA ALA A 375 3.29 21.80 -5.33
C ALA A 375 4.42 22.81 -5.59
N ILE A 376 5.57 22.39 -6.10
CA ILE A 376 6.67 23.30 -6.46
C ILE A 376 6.22 24.26 -7.57
N LEU A 377 5.63 23.76 -8.65
CA LEU A 377 5.19 24.60 -9.77
C LEU A 377 4.20 25.67 -9.29
N GLU A 378 3.21 25.29 -8.49
CA GLU A 378 2.18 26.21 -8.04
C GLU A 378 2.67 27.19 -6.96
N ASN A 379 3.53 26.75 -6.02
CA ASN A 379 4.01 27.63 -4.93
C ASN A 379 5.21 28.51 -5.32
N TYR A 380 5.99 28.13 -6.30
CA TYR A 380 7.22 28.82 -6.73
C TYR A 380 7.11 29.54 -8.08
N GLN A 381 5.89 29.60 -8.65
CA GLN A 381 5.62 30.36 -9.87
C GLN A 381 5.83 31.86 -9.66
N GLN A 382 6.26 32.55 -10.72
CA GLN A 382 6.41 33.98 -10.76
C GLN A 382 5.37 34.63 -11.70
N ALA A 383 5.18 35.93 -11.60
CA ALA A 383 4.22 36.66 -12.42
C ALA A 383 4.48 36.50 -13.93
N ASP A 384 5.72 36.34 -14.35
CA ASP A 384 6.11 36.10 -15.74
C ASP A 384 5.94 34.62 -16.18
N GLY A 385 5.49 33.74 -15.29
CA GLY A 385 5.29 32.31 -15.54
C GLY A 385 6.56 31.45 -15.38
N SER A 386 7.70 32.05 -15.03
CA SER A 386 8.89 31.29 -14.66
C SER A 386 8.70 30.59 -13.30
N ILE A 387 9.49 29.57 -13.03
CA ILE A 387 9.44 28.81 -11.77
C ILE A 387 10.78 28.93 -11.04
N VAL A 388 10.78 29.44 -9.84
CA VAL A 388 11.96 29.44 -8.96
C VAL A 388 12.18 27.99 -8.47
N VAL A 389 13.42 27.51 -8.56
CA VAL A 389 13.79 26.21 -8.00
C VAL A 389 14.07 26.36 -6.51
N PRO A 390 13.38 25.58 -5.64
CA PRO A 390 13.66 25.58 -4.20
C PRO A 390 15.15 25.44 -3.91
N GLU A 391 15.66 26.20 -2.95
CA GLU A 391 17.09 26.24 -2.67
C GLU A 391 17.68 24.86 -2.39
N ALA A 392 16.97 24.07 -1.58
CA ALA A 392 17.38 22.72 -1.20
C ALA A 392 17.52 21.76 -2.41
N LEU A 393 16.78 22.03 -3.51
CA LEU A 393 16.80 21.15 -4.71
C LEU A 393 17.83 21.60 -5.77
N ARG A 394 18.44 22.78 -5.63
CA ARG A 394 19.33 23.35 -6.66
C ARG A 394 20.54 22.48 -6.97
N GLY A 395 21.08 21.79 -5.95
CA GLY A 395 22.21 20.86 -6.13
C GLY A 395 21.85 19.75 -7.11
N ASP A 396 20.75 19.06 -6.88
CA ASP A 396 20.25 17.97 -7.74
C ASP A 396 19.80 18.48 -9.12
N MET A 397 19.41 19.75 -9.20
CA MET A 397 19.11 20.44 -10.45
C MET A 397 20.34 21.00 -11.18
N GLY A 398 21.57 20.66 -10.71
CA GLY A 398 22.82 21.10 -11.32
C GLY A 398 23.03 22.61 -11.24
N GLY A 399 22.64 23.23 -10.12
CA GLY A 399 22.77 24.67 -9.86
C GLY A 399 21.68 25.54 -10.50
N THR A 400 20.68 24.94 -11.17
CA THR A 400 19.57 25.68 -11.78
C THR A 400 18.77 26.43 -10.69
N ARG A 401 18.64 27.73 -10.82
CA ARG A 401 17.91 28.58 -9.85
C ARG A 401 16.47 28.90 -10.28
N SER A 402 16.22 28.92 -11.57
CA SER A 402 14.91 29.21 -12.15
C SER A 402 14.73 28.46 -13.47
N ILE A 403 13.51 28.08 -13.77
CA ILE A 403 13.06 27.54 -15.06
C ILE A 403 12.36 28.70 -15.76
N PRO A 404 12.98 29.33 -16.77
CA PRO A 404 12.42 30.48 -17.46
C PRO A 404 11.26 30.08 -18.37
N MET A 405 10.32 31.00 -18.58
CA MET A 405 9.39 30.88 -19.71
C MET A 405 10.20 30.86 -21.02
N THR A 406 10.00 29.83 -21.80
CA THR A 406 10.51 29.83 -23.18
C THR A 406 9.62 30.73 -24.01
N ASN A 407 10.16 31.87 -24.45
CA ASN A 407 9.53 32.63 -25.52
C ASN A 407 9.56 31.74 -26.77
N ASN A 408 8.52 30.96 -27.00
CA ASN A 408 8.29 30.37 -28.32
C ASN A 408 7.89 31.55 -29.21
N GLY A 409 8.89 32.12 -29.91
CA GLY A 409 8.67 33.12 -30.95
C GLY A 409 7.96 32.51 -32.15
#